data_5c2ce80a91765aa7144c1ad6cbe3c5bc
#
_entry.id   5c2ce80a91765aa7144c1ad6cbe3c5bc
#
_cell.length_a   1.000
_cell.length_b   1.000
_cell.length_c   1.000
_cell.angle_alpha   90.00
_cell.angle_beta   90.00
_cell.angle_gamma   90.00
#
_symmetry.space_group_name_H-M   'P 1'
#
loop_
_entity.id
_entity.type
_entity.pdbx_description
1 polymer ?
#
loop_
_entity_poly.entity_id
_entity_poly.type
_entity_poly.pdbx_seq_one_letter_code
_entity_poly.pdbx_strand_id
1 'polypeptide(L)'
;MLAFASPDASGGVVRLTRWADRAWYWAYLVSPSDGLVVVRDHELAPPRRGGPLLVRGDGLWAELIEETADEHWSVGLEAFGVRLGDPLDAERGERGDRLPVGLDVGWETGHGPFGRVDGEVAVGATRHRVAATGRFEHRVGDEPWSAPSRRVFWQRDPATGHTACDDAVHLEVNGAGLPTRVEVGSVRLGVAAVAIVPVPRRFVLALVGGDAGWGWLAWCPAESPGAGPG
;
A
#
# COMPACT_ATOMS: atom_id res chain seq x y z
N MET A 1 7.82 -3.87 -2.66
CA MET A 1 6.58 -3.10 -2.40
C MET A 1 6.32 -2.17 -3.56
N LEU A 2 5.14 -2.21 -4.12
CA LEU A 2 4.64 -1.20 -5.06
C LEU A 2 3.58 -0.36 -4.33
N ALA A 3 3.67 0.96 -4.47
CA ALA A 3 2.62 1.87 -4.04
C ALA A 3 2.37 2.89 -5.14
N PHE A 4 1.11 3.09 -5.54
CA PHE A 4 0.72 3.98 -6.62
C PHE A 4 -0.51 4.80 -6.26
N ALA A 5 -0.63 5.96 -6.87
CA ALA A 5 -1.73 6.88 -6.65
C ALA A 5 -2.04 7.68 -7.91
N SER A 6 -3.32 7.96 -8.12
CA SER A 6 -3.86 8.72 -9.25
C SER A 6 -4.58 10.00 -8.79
N PRO A 7 -4.66 11.02 -9.65
CA PRO A 7 -5.36 12.27 -9.33
C PRO A 7 -6.87 12.13 -9.06
N ASP A 8 -7.47 11.03 -9.46
CA ASP A 8 -8.88 10.71 -9.20
C ASP A 8 -9.14 10.12 -7.81
N ALA A 9 -8.15 10.19 -6.92
CA ALA A 9 -8.18 9.59 -5.59
C ALA A 9 -8.28 8.06 -5.58
N SER A 10 -7.80 7.40 -6.65
CA SER A 10 -7.58 5.96 -6.66
C SER A 10 -6.11 5.63 -6.41
N GLY A 11 -5.85 4.42 -5.91
CA GLY A 11 -4.49 3.98 -5.68
C GLY A 11 -4.39 2.63 -5.01
N GLY A 12 -3.17 2.16 -4.83
CA GLY A 12 -2.92 0.89 -4.17
C GLY A 12 -1.55 0.80 -3.52
N VAL A 13 -1.46 -0.05 -2.53
CA VAL A 13 -0.19 -0.51 -1.95
C VAL A 13 -0.20 -2.02 -1.97
N VAL A 14 0.79 -2.60 -2.63
CA VAL A 14 1.00 -4.04 -2.71
C VAL A 14 2.35 -4.36 -2.08
N ARG A 15 2.36 -5.31 -1.16
CA ARG A 15 3.59 -5.72 -0.50
C ARG A 15 3.65 -7.23 -0.33
N LEU A 16 4.78 -7.79 -0.73
CA LEU A 16 5.22 -9.13 -0.40
C LEU A 16 6.43 -9.03 0.54
N THR A 17 6.35 -9.65 1.69
CA THR A 17 7.47 -9.79 2.62
C THR A 17 7.77 -11.28 2.79
N ARG A 18 9.03 -11.65 2.66
CA ARG A 18 9.47 -13.04 2.73
C ARG A 18 10.29 -13.28 3.98
N TRP A 19 9.99 -14.36 4.69
CA TRP A 19 10.82 -14.96 5.75
C TRP A 19 11.39 -16.30 5.30
N ALA A 20 12.12 -16.95 6.18
CA ALA A 20 12.73 -18.24 5.88
C ALA A 20 11.68 -19.36 5.68
N ASP A 21 10.60 -19.32 6.45
CA ASP A 21 9.57 -20.35 6.55
C ASP A 21 8.21 -19.96 5.97
N ARG A 22 7.97 -18.66 5.73
CA ARG A 22 6.69 -18.13 5.25
C ARG A 22 6.84 -16.85 4.46
N ALA A 23 5.75 -16.41 3.86
CA ALA A 23 5.62 -15.09 3.27
C ALA A 23 4.32 -14.42 3.73
N TRP A 24 4.34 -13.10 3.76
CA TRP A 24 3.18 -12.26 4.00
C TRP A 24 2.89 -11.44 2.76
N TYR A 25 1.64 -11.44 2.37
CA TYR A 25 1.15 -10.63 1.26
C TYR A 25 0.07 -9.68 1.74
N TRP A 26 0.16 -8.43 1.31
CA TRP A 26 -0.88 -7.42 1.51
C TRP A 26 -1.12 -6.66 0.23
N ALA A 27 -2.39 -6.38 -0.05
CA ALA A 27 -2.80 -5.37 -0.99
C ALA A 27 -3.90 -4.52 -0.37
N TYR A 28 -3.74 -3.22 -0.43
CA TYR A 28 -4.71 -2.21 -0.06
C TYR A 28 -5.03 -1.42 -1.31
N LEU A 29 -6.25 -1.55 -1.80
CA LEU A 29 -6.73 -0.90 -3.02
C LEU A 29 -7.82 0.07 -2.65
N VAL A 30 -7.76 1.27 -3.21
CA VAL A 30 -8.70 2.35 -2.96
C VAL A 30 -9.20 2.88 -4.29
N SER A 31 -10.51 3.06 -4.40
CA SER A 31 -11.13 3.85 -5.48
C SER A 31 -12.33 4.62 -4.94
N PRO A 32 -12.74 5.74 -5.57
CA PRO A 32 -13.94 6.47 -5.15
C PRO A 32 -15.22 5.66 -5.21
N SER A 33 -15.30 4.67 -6.11
CA SER A 33 -16.49 3.84 -6.29
C SER A 33 -16.55 2.63 -5.35
N ASP A 34 -15.40 2.03 -5.04
CA ASP A 34 -15.34 0.77 -4.28
C ASP A 34 -14.89 0.98 -2.83
N GLY A 35 -14.39 2.18 -2.51
CA GLY A 35 -13.81 2.47 -1.20
C GLY A 35 -12.49 1.73 -0.96
N LEU A 36 -12.27 1.29 0.27
CA LEU A 36 -11.08 0.53 0.65
C LEU A 36 -11.33 -0.97 0.53
N VAL A 37 -10.51 -1.65 -0.25
CA VAL A 37 -10.50 -3.11 -0.38
C VAL A 37 -9.16 -3.65 0.10
N VAL A 38 -9.21 -4.66 0.95
CA VAL A 38 -8.04 -5.29 1.59
C VAL A 38 -7.92 -6.73 1.15
N VAL A 39 -6.72 -7.12 0.73
CA VAL A 39 -6.30 -8.52 0.56
C VAL A 39 -5.13 -8.76 1.50
N ARG A 40 -5.19 -9.80 2.32
CA ARG A 40 -4.14 -10.10 3.28
C ARG A 40 -4.03 -11.59 3.53
N ASP A 41 -2.79 -12.11 3.45
CA ASP A 41 -2.46 -13.46 3.88
C ASP A 41 -1.07 -13.46 4.53
N HIS A 42 -0.96 -14.03 5.71
CA HIS A 42 0.25 -14.04 6.53
C HIS A 42 0.88 -15.42 6.67
N GLU A 43 0.31 -16.45 6.02
CA GLU A 43 0.75 -17.84 6.18
C GLU A 43 1.10 -18.50 4.85
N LEU A 44 1.43 -17.70 3.84
CA LEU A 44 1.82 -18.20 2.54
C LEU A 44 3.17 -18.93 2.58
N ALA A 45 3.28 -19.95 1.75
CA ALA A 45 4.59 -20.55 1.50
C ALA A 45 5.53 -19.51 0.84
N PRO A 46 6.80 -19.42 1.26
CA PRO A 46 7.72 -18.45 0.71
C PRO A 46 8.02 -18.74 -0.77
N PRO A 47 8.22 -17.72 -1.61
CA PRO A 47 8.65 -17.89 -2.99
C PRO A 47 9.95 -18.68 -3.06
N ARG A 48 10.11 -19.47 -4.13
CA ARG A 48 11.36 -20.21 -4.37
C ARG A 48 12.55 -19.26 -4.52
N ARG A 49 13.71 -19.63 -3.97
CA ARG A 49 14.93 -18.85 -4.13
C ARG A 49 15.37 -18.84 -5.59
N GLY A 50 15.71 -17.65 -6.12
CA GLY A 50 16.18 -17.48 -7.50
C GLY A 50 15.10 -17.63 -8.58
N GLY A 51 13.82 -17.73 -8.19
CA GLY A 51 12.67 -17.70 -9.08
C GLY A 51 11.86 -16.41 -8.96
N PRO A 52 10.78 -16.30 -9.73
CA PRO A 52 9.86 -15.17 -9.60
C PRO A 52 9.27 -15.10 -8.21
N LEU A 53 8.93 -13.89 -7.76
CA LEU A 53 8.27 -13.67 -6.47
C LEU A 53 6.79 -14.06 -6.59
N LEU A 54 6.54 -15.35 -6.66
CA LEU A 54 5.21 -15.96 -6.79
C LEU A 54 4.79 -16.57 -5.47
N VAL A 55 3.60 -16.22 -4.99
CA VAL A 55 2.95 -16.80 -3.82
C VAL A 55 1.55 -17.29 -4.14
N ARG A 56 1.14 -18.36 -3.45
CA ARG A 56 -0.20 -18.97 -3.59
C ARG A 56 -0.72 -19.40 -2.23
N GLY A 57 -1.98 -19.09 -1.99
CA GLY A 57 -2.74 -19.50 -0.80
C GLY A 57 -4.18 -19.85 -1.18
N ASP A 58 -5.01 -20.16 -0.19
CA ASP A 58 -6.43 -20.41 -0.40
C ASP A 58 -7.16 -19.13 -0.85
N GLY A 59 -7.45 -19.07 -2.17
CA GLY A 59 -8.10 -17.91 -2.77
C GLY A 59 -7.19 -16.71 -2.94
N LEU A 60 -5.86 -16.94 -3.02
CA LEU A 60 -4.88 -15.91 -3.34
C LEU A 60 -3.82 -16.48 -4.29
N TRP A 61 -3.60 -15.77 -5.37
CA TRP A 61 -2.45 -15.90 -6.25
C TRP A 61 -1.87 -14.51 -6.48
N ALA A 62 -0.57 -14.35 -6.28
CA ALA A 62 0.11 -13.09 -6.53
C ALA A 62 1.52 -13.31 -7.04
N GLU A 63 1.95 -12.44 -7.97
CA GLU A 63 3.30 -12.45 -8.50
C GLU A 63 3.86 -11.04 -8.65
N LEU A 64 5.18 -10.94 -8.50
CA LEU A 64 5.96 -9.77 -8.84
C LEU A 64 7.12 -10.25 -9.73
N ILE A 65 7.14 -9.78 -10.96
CA ILE A 65 8.11 -10.20 -11.97
C ILE A 65 8.95 -8.99 -12.37
N GLU A 66 10.26 -9.14 -12.28
CA GLU A 66 11.20 -8.19 -12.86
C GLU A 66 11.35 -8.50 -14.34
N GLU A 67 10.72 -7.69 -15.19
CA GLU A 67 10.76 -7.86 -16.65
C GLU A 67 12.07 -7.31 -17.25
N THR A 68 12.50 -6.18 -16.71
CA THR A 68 13.79 -5.57 -17.03
C THR A 68 14.43 -5.10 -15.74
N ALA A 69 15.68 -5.48 -15.52
CA ALA A 69 16.39 -5.23 -14.27
C ALA A 69 16.36 -3.74 -13.87
N ASP A 70 15.85 -3.47 -12.69
CA ASP A 70 15.69 -2.13 -12.10
C ASP A 70 14.82 -1.14 -12.89
N GLU A 71 14.24 -1.55 -14.02
CA GLU A 71 13.51 -0.65 -14.93
C GLU A 71 12.02 -0.95 -15.03
N HIS A 72 11.65 -2.24 -15.10
CA HIS A 72 10.26 -2.64 -15.33
C HIS A 72 9.87 -3.83 -14.46
N TRP A 73 8.77 -3.67 -13.75
CA TRP A 73 8.16 -4.71 -12.93
C TRP A 73 6.69 -4.91 -13.29
N SER A 74 6.28 -6.16 -13.39
CA SER A 74 4.88 -6.57 -13.48
C SER A 74 4.40 -7.07 -12.11
N VAL A 75 3.20 -6.66 -11.72
CA VAL A 75 2.57 -7.05 -10.46
C VAL A 75 1.18 -7.58 -10.74
N GLY A 76 0.99 -8.88 -10.52
CA GLY A 76 -0.27 -9.59 -10.68
C GLY A 76 -0.86 -10.01 -9.32
N LEU A 77 -2.19 -9.97 -9.24
CA LEU A 77 -2.98 -10.47 -8.11
C LEU A 77 -4.32 -11.01 -8.57
N GLU A 78 -4.65 -12.20 -8.12
CA GLU A 78 -6.00 -12.73 -8.12
C GLU A 78 -6.33 -13.25 -6.72
N ALA A 79 -7.35 -12.69 -6.08
CA ALA A 79 -7.69 -13.02 -4.70
C ALA A 79 -9.15 -12.78 -4.36
N PHE A 80 -9.54 -13.23 -3.17
CA PHE A 80 -10.71 -12.69 -2.48
C PHE A 80 -10.25 -11.66 -1.46
N GLY A 81 -10.72 -10.42 -1.63
CA GLY A 81 -10.51 -9.33 -0.71
C GLY A 81 -11.75 -9.02 0.13
N VAL A 82 -11.60 -8.11 1.07
CA VAL A 82 -12.68 -7.59 1.90
C VAL A 82 -12.82 -6.09 1.68
N ARG A 83 -14.02 -5.65 1.30
CA ARG A 83 -14.36 -4.21 1.27
C ARG A 83 -14.69 -3.74 2.66
N LEU A 84 -13.95 -2.78 3.17
CA LEU A 84 -14.16 -2.20 4.50
C LEU A 84 -15.00 -0.93 4.41
N GLY A 85 -16.05 -0.84 5.23
CA GLY A 85 -16.84 0.38 5.38
C GLY A 85 -16.18 1.41 6.29
N ASP A 86 -15.45 0.93 7.31
CA ASP A 86 -14.68 1.73 8.25
C ASP A 86 -13.23 1.19 8.29
N PRO A 87 -12.18 2.03 8.17
CA PRO A 87 -10.79 1.60 8.33
C PRO A 87 -10.52 0.82 9.63
N LEU A 88 -11.23 1.13 10.71
CA LEU A 88 -11.12 0.43 12.00
C LEU A 88 -11.62 -1.02 11.96
N ASP A 89 -12.40 -1.41 10.97
CA ASP A 89 -12.85 -2.79 10.80
C ASP A 89 -11.70 -3.75 10.44
N ALA A 90 -10.59 -3.23 9.93
CA ALA A 90 -9.38 -4.02 9.74
C ALA A 90 -8.82 -4.57 11.07
N GLU A 91 -8.97 -3.84 12.17
CA GLU A 91 -8.55 -4.27 13.52
C GLU A 91 -9.58 -5.19 14.19
N ARG A 92 -10.84 -5.15 13.74
CA ARG A 92 -11.96 -5.92 14.28
C ARG A 92 -12.19 -7.25 13.56
N GLY A 93 -11.19 -7.75 12.85
CA GLY A 93 -11.24 -9.01 12.11
C GLY A 93 -11.72 -8.84 10.66
N GLU A 94 -11.42 -7.72 10.02
CA GLU A 94 -11.75 -7.43 8.62
C GLU A 94 -13.24 -7.62 8.31
N ARG A 95 -14.08 -6.97 9.09
CA ARG A 95 -15.53 -7.03 8.88
C ARG A 95 -15.92 -6.23 7.64
N GLY A 96 -16.44 -6.90 6.62
CA GLY A 96 -16.84 -6.27 5.38
C GLY A 96 -17.34 -7.26 4.35
N ASP A 97 -17.62 -6.77 3.15
CA ASP A 97 -18.08 -7.59 2.03
C ASP A 97 -16.91 -8.31 1.37
N ARG A 98 -16.95 -9.63 1.35
CA ARG A 98 -15.97 -10.44 0.63
C ARG A 98 -16.29 -10.44 -0.87
N LEU A 99 -15.28 -10.15 -1.70
CA LEU A 99 -15.44 -10.03 -3.16
C LEU A 99 -14.16 -10.43 -3.90
N PRO A 100 -14.26 -10.85 -5.17
CA PRO A 100 -13.09 -11.14 -5.98
C PRO A 100 -12.34 -9.83 -6.29
N VAL A 101 -11.01 -9.91 -6.29
CA VAL A 101 -10.08 -8.82 -6.57
C VAL A 101 -9.05 -9.28 -7.57
N GLY A 102 -8.82 -8.49 -8.60
CA GLY A 102 -7.76 -8.64 -9.56
C GLY A 102 -6.91 -7.38 -9.64
N LEU A 103 -5.61 -7.54 -9.82
CA LEU A 103 -4.68 -6.47 -10.15
C LEU A 103 -3.72 -6.99 -11.22
N ASP A 104 -3.56 -6.21 -12.27
CA ASP A 104 -2.57 -6.46 -13.32
C ASP A 104 -1.98 -5.10 -13.71
N VAL A 105 -0.83 -4.78 -13.16
CA VAL A 105 -0.17 -3.49 -13.37
C VAL A 105 1.31 -3.65 -13.63
N GLY A 106 1.81 -2.83 -14.57
CA GLY A 106 3.23 -2.61 -14.79
C GLY A 106 3.70 -1.35 -14.08
N TRP A 107 4.87 -1.41 -13.46
CA TRP A 107 5.63 -0.25 -13.02
C TRP A 107 6.85 -0.07 -13.91
N GLU A 108 7.05 1.13 -14.41
CA GLU A 108 8.18 1.52 -15.24
C GLU A 108 8.92 2.69 -14.60
N THR A 109 10.24 2.56 -14.45
CA THR A 109 11.07 3.56 -13.77
C THR A 109 11.02 4.92 -14.45
N GLY A 110 11.00 5.98 -13.65
CA GLY A 110 11.18 7.35 -14.09
C GLY A 110 12.41 7.98 -13.44
N HIS A 111 12.34 8.20 -12.11
CA HIS A 111 13.42 8.78 -11.33
C HIS A 111 13.63 8.00 -10.02
N GLY A 112 14.73 7.26 -9.94
CA GLY A 112 15.00 6.38 -8.78
C GLY A 112 13.88 5.37 -8.57
N PRO A 113 13.32 5.28 -7.34
CA PRO A 113 12.23 4.35 -7.06
C PRO A 113 10.85 4.81 -7.59
N PHE A 114 10.76 6.01 -8.15
CA PHE A 114 9.53 6.58 -8.68
C PHE A 114 9.38 6.31 -10.17
N GLY A 115 8.13 6.11 -10.60
CA GLY A 115 7.85 5.78 -11.97
C GLY A 115 6.37 5.87 -12.32
N ARG A 116 6.05 5.38 -13.50
CA ARG A 116 4.69 5.26 -14.02
C ARG A 116 4.12 3.90 -13.65
N VAL A 117 2.83 3.85 -13.37
CA VAL A 117 2.07 2.61 -13.16
C VAL A 117 0.89 2.60 -14.11
N ASP A 118 0.83 1.59 -14.97
CA ASP A 118 -0.26 1.39 -15.92
C ASP A 118 -0.81 -0.03 -15.79
N GLY A 119 -2.12 -0.19 -16.03
CA GLY A 119 -2.76 -1.49 -16.01
C GLY A 119 -4.22 -1.44 -15.61
N GLU A 120 -4.65 -2.44 -14.84
CA GLU A 120 -6.05 -2.60 -14.44
C GLU A 120 -6.17 -3.12 -13.01
N VAL A 121 -7.20 -2.64 -12.31
CA VAL A 121 -7.71 -3.19 -11.03
C VAL A 121 -9.14 -3.65 -11.24
N ALA A 122 -9.45 -4.88 -10.84
CA ALA A 122 -10.80 -5.43 -10.82
C ALA A 122 -11.27 -5.59 -9.36
N VAL A 123 -12.45 -5.10 -9.05
CA VAL A 123 -13.09 -5.22 -7.74
C VAL A 123 -14.53 -5.69 -7.93
N GLY A 124 -14.82 -6.93 -7.55
CA GLY A 124 -16.10 -7.56 -7.87
C GLY A 124 -16.32 -7.65 -9.38
N ALA A 125 -17.37 -7.01 -9.87
CA ALA A 125 -17.68 -6.94 -11.29
C ALA A 125 -17.13 -5.67 -11.98
N THR A 126 -16.54 -4.75 -11.22
CA THR A 126 -16.05 -3.46 -11.73
C THR A 126 -14.57 -3.57 -12.12
N ARG A 127 -14.21 -2.94 -13.22
CA ARG A 127 -12.82 -2.83 -13.70
C ARG A 127 -12.43 -1.38 -13.83
N HIS A 128 -11.26 -1.06 -13.31
CA HIS A 128 -10.70 0.28 -13.31
C HIS A 128 -9.36 0.27 -14.03
N ARG A 129 -9.24 1.12 -15.05
CA ARG A 129 -7.94 1.35 -15.65
C ARG A 129 -7.06 2.12 -14.67
N VAL A 130 -5.84 1.64 -14.47
CA VAL A 130 -4.80 2.34 -13.72
C VAL A 130 -3.95 3.14 -14.70
N ALA A 131 -3.82 4.45 -14.46
CA ALA A 131 -2.89 5.35 -15.10
C ALA A 131 -2.38 6.29 -14.01
N ALA A 132 -1.35 5.85 -13.30
CA ALA A 132 -0.93 6.42 -12.03
C ALA A 132 0.57 6.72 -12.02
N THR A 133 0.99 7.45 -10.99
CA THR A 133 2.39 7.49 -10.58
C THR A 133 2.57 6.58 -9.37
N GLY A 134 3.80 6.04 -9.22
CA GLY A 134 4.05 5.10 -8.14
C GLY A 134 5.50 5.02 -7.71
N ARG A 135 5.68 4.35 -6.58
CA ARG A 135 6.98 4.03 -6.03
C ARG A 135 7.14 2.52 -5.89
N PHE A 136 8.20 1.99 -6.47
CA PHE A 136 8.59 0.60 -6.30
C PHE A 136 9.83 0.49 -5.41
N GLU A 137 9.79 -0.42 -4.45
CA GLU A 137 10.93 -0.76 -3.60
C GLU A 137 11.12 -2.27 -3.57
N HIS A 138 12.26 -2.72 -4.07
CA HIS A 138 12.74 -4.07 -3.86
C HIS A 138 13.84 -4.02 -2.79
N ARG A 139 13.57 -4.63 -1.63
CA ARG A 139 14.56 -4.77 -0.55
C ARG A 139 14.76 -6.24 -0.25
N VAL A 140 16.01 -6.67 -0.24
CA VAL A 140 16.40 -7.98 0.24
C VAL A 140 16.69 -7.85 1.74
N GLY A 141 15.88 -8.49 2.58
CA GLY A 141 16.04 -8.48 4.04
C GLY A 141 14.71 -8.63 4.78
N ASP A 142 14.79 -9.05 6.03
CA ASP A 142 13.67 -9.51 6.84
C ASP A 142 12.98 -8.39 7.65
N GLU A 143 13.34 -7.12 7.49
CA GLU A 143 12.77 -6.07 8.34
C GLU A 143 11.45 -5.52 7.84
N PRO A 144 10.33 -5.89 8.48
CA PRO A 144 9.11 -5.13 8.38
C PRO A 144 9.23 -3.90 9.28
N TRP A 145 9.13 -2.69 8.74
CA TRP A 145 8.78 -1.44 9.47
C TRP A 145 9.23 -1.40 10.94
N SER A 146 10.50 -1.18 11.18
CA SER A 146 11.16 -1.45 12.47
C SER A 146 11.06 -0.33 13.51
N ALA A 147 10.49 0.84 13.21
CA ALA A 147 10.37 1.93 14.19
C ALA A 147 9.08 2.74 13.99
N PRO A 148 8.58 3.40 15.07
CA PRO A 148 7.57 4.44 14.92
C PRO A 148 8.15 5.52 14.01
N SER A 149 7.65 5.61 12.80
CA SER A 149 8.11 6.57 11.81
C SER A 149 6.92 7.11 11.03
N ARG A 150 7.08 8.34 10.58
CA ARG A 150 6.20 8.96 9.61
C ARG A 150 6.96 9.03 8.30
N ARG A 151 6.42 8.43 7.27
CA ARG A 151 7.00 8.52 5.94
C ARG A 151 5.89 8.85 4.96
N VAL A 152 6.05 9.94 4.25
CA VAL A 152 5.19 10.28 3.13
C VAL A 152 6.02 10.29 1.86
N PHE A 153 5.46 9.73 0.80
CA PHE A 153 6.00 9.87 -0.54
C PHE A 153 4.86 10.27 -1.46
N TRP A 154 5.15 11.20 -2.36
CA TRP A 154 4.19 11.68 -3.33
C TRP A 154 4.89 12.01 -4.64
N GLN A 155 4.12 12.05 -5.68
CA GLN A 155 4.62 12.24 -7.02
C GLN A 155 3.57 13.00 -7.84
N ARG A 156 4.01 14.03 -8.56
CA ARG A 156 3.14 14.78 -9.47
C ARG A 156 3.15 14.17 -10.87
N ASP A 157 4.31 13.74 -11.30
CA ASP A 157 4.54 13.03 -12.56
C ASP A 157 5.69 12.01 -12.36
N PRO A 158 5.92 11.08 -13.31
CA PRO A 158 6.94 10.05 -13.17
C PRO A 158 8.37 10.55 -12.93
N ALA A 159 8.67 11.81 -13.27
CA ALA A 159 9.99 12.40 -13.11
C ALA A 159 10.18 13.19 -11.80
N THR A 160 9.12 13.43 -11.03
CA THR A 160 9.15 14.29 -9.84
C THR A 160 8.65 13.57 -8.59
N GLY A 161 9.43 12.60 -8.11
CA GLY A 161 9.14 11.90 -6.86
C GLY A 161 9.75 12.58 -5.63
N HIS A 162 8.99 12.65 -4.56
CA HIS A 162 9.37 13.25 -3.29
C HIS A 162 9.17 12.29 -2.13
N THR A 163 10.06 12.35 -1.14
CA THR A 163 9.93 11.59 0.11
C THR A 163 10.29 12.48 1.28
N ALA A 164 9.48 12.44 2.33
CA ALA A 164 9.78 13.06 3.62
C ALA A 164 9.55 12.06 4.75
N CYS A 165 10.28 12.21 5.84
CA CYS A 165 10.23 11.32 6.99
C CYS A 165 10.21 12.13 8.30
N ASP A 166 9.61 11.52 9.32
CA ASP A 166 9.63 11.89 10.73
C ASP A 166 9.38 13.37 11.02
N ASP A 167 10.37 14.13 11.48
CA ASP A 167 10.20 15.50 11.91
C ASP A 167 9.78 16.47 10.78
N ALA A 168 10.04 16.10 9.53
CA ALA A 168 9.58 16.87 8.38
C ALA A 168 8.09 16.64 8.05
N VAL A 169 7.44 15.64 8.67
CA VAL A 169 6.04 15.26 8.40
C VAL A 169 5.17 15.63 9.60
N HIS A 170 4.26 16.57 9.40
CA HIS A 170 3.25 16.96 10.40
C HIS A 170 1.89 16.38 10.02
N LEU A 171 1.19 15.81 11.00
CA LEU A 171 -0.11 15.17 10.83
C LEU A 171 -1.17 15.86 11.66
N GLU A 172 -2.29 16.22 11.05
CA GLU A 172 -3.54 16.44 11.77
C GLU A 172 -4.28 15.09 11.84
N VAL A 173 -4.79 14.74 13.01
CA VAL A 173 -5.52 13.49 13.24
C VAL A 173 -6.92 13.76 13.82
N ASN A 174 -7.86 12.87 13.52
CA ASN A 174 -9.20 12.93 14.12
C ASN A 174 -9.24 12.28 15.52
N GLY A 175 -10.44 12.26 16.15
CA GLY A 175 -10.64 11.65 17.46
C GLY A 175 -10.35 10.14 17.56
N ALA A 176 -10.27 9.43 16.43
CA ALA A 176 -9.85 8.04 16.34
C ALA A 176 -8.33 7.88 16.11
N GLY A 177 -7.56 8.97 16.09
CA GLY A 177 -6.13 8.96 15.82
C GLY A 177 -5.78 8.65 14.36
N LEU A 178 -6.70 8.87 13.42
CA LEU A 178 -6.46 8.67 12.00
C LEU A 178 -6.11 10.01 11.33
N PRO A 179 -5.16 10.02 10.37
CA PRO A 179 -4.73 11.24 9.71
C PRO A 179 -5.87 11.84 8.87
N THR A 180 -6.01 13.15 8.94
CA THR A 180 -6.96 13.95 8.15
C THR A 180 -6.25 14.92 7.22
N ARG A 181 -5.00 15.28 7.55
CA ARG A 181 -4.14 16.11 6.73
C ARG A 181 -2.68 15.76 6.96
N VAL A 182 -1.87 15.97 5.92
CA VAL A 182 -0.42 15.80 5.95
C VAL A 182 0.24 17.11 5.49
N GLU A 183 1.21 17.60 6.26
CA GLU A 183 2.00 18.77 5.90
C GLU A 183 3.50 18.41 5.89
N VAL A 184 4.21 18.86 4.85
CA VAL A 184 5.65 18.68 4.69
C VAL A 184 6.26 20.02 4.25
N GLY A 185 6.83 20.76 5.18
CA GLY A 185 7.25 22.13 4.92
C GLY A 185 6.06 22.99 4.48
N SER A 186 6.11 23.54 3.26
CA SER A 186 5.00 24.32 2.67
C SER A 186 3.99 23.48 1.88
N VAL A 187 4.26 22.18 1.70
CA VAL A 187 3.38 21.27 0.95
C VAL A 187 2.27 20.75 1.86
N ARG A 188 1.03 20.90 1.39
CA ARG A 188 -0.17 20.37 2.05
C ARG A 188 -0.81 19.29 1.18
N LEU A 189 -1.06 18.13 1.78
CA LEU A 189 -1.73 17.00 1.14
C LEU A 189 -2.97 16.63 1.95
N GLY A 190 -4.11 16.57 1.27
CA GLY A 190 -5.34 16.04 1.84
C GLY A 190 -5.26 14.51 1.97
N VAL A 191 -6.04 13.94 2.89
CA VAL A 191 -6.19 12.50 3.03
C VAL A 191 -7.45 12.07 2.32
N ALA A 192 -7.30 11.23 1.27
CA ALA A 192 -8.42 10.71 0.48
C ALA A 192 -8.95 9.40 1.05
N ALA A 193 -8.08 8.54 1.58
CA ALA A 193 -8.46 7.29 2.21
C ALA A 193 -7.44 6.88 3.27
N VAL A 194 -7.89 6.07 4.22
CA VAL A 194 -7.05 5.52 5.30
C VAL A 194 -7.24 4.02 5.35
N ALA A 195 -6.15 3.29 5.51
CA ALA A 195 -6.13 1.86 5.78
C ALA A 195 -5.31 1.59 7.04
N ILE A 196 -5.74 0.64 7.85
CA ILE A 196 -5.02 0.19 9.03
C ILE A 196 -4.45 -1.18 8.76
N VAL A 197 -3.17 -1.35 9.00
CA VAL A 197 -2.48 -2.64 8.98
C VAL A 197 -2.21 -3.04 10.42
N PRO A 198 -2.95 -4.03 10.95
CA PRO A 198 -2.91 -4.34 12.39
C PRO A 198 -1.71 -5.20 12.80
N VAL A 199 -1.05 -5.91 11.88
CA VAL A 199 -0.06 -6.95 12.17
C VAL A 199 1.18 -6.79 11.28
N PRO A 200 2.41 -7.01 11.77
CA PRO A 200 2.85 -7.39 13.12
C PRO A 200 2.80 -6.24 14.12
N ARG A 201 2.84 -5.04 13.65
CA ARG A 201 2.64 -3.79 14.38
C ARG A 201 1.55 -3.00 13.70
N ARG A 202 0.71 -2.36 14.50
CA ARG A 202 -0.28 -1.42 13.97
C ARG A 202 0.44 -0.28 13.25
N PHE A 203 0.15 -0.09 11.99
CA PHE A 203 0.51 1.11 11.26
C PHE A 203 -0.64 1.57 10.35
N VAL A 204 -0.60 2.82 9.98
CA VAL A 204 -1.61 3.46 9.15
C VAL A 204 -1.01 3.75 7.79
N LEU A 205 -1.72 3.36 6.75
CA LEU A 205 -1.52 3.81 5.39
C LEU A 205 -2.59 4.85 5.05
N ALA A 206 -2.21 5.95 4.44
CA ALA A 206 -3.18 6.91 3.94
C ALA A 206 -2.85 7.32 2.50
N LEU A 207 -3.84 7.23 1.62
CA LEU A 207 -3.76 7.83 0.30
C LEU A 207 -3.87 9.35 0.48
N VAL A 208 -2.87 10.06 0.01
CA VAL A 208 -2.75 11.51 0.16
C VAL A 208 -2.63 12.18 -1.20
N GLY A 209 -3.17 13.38 -1.32
CA GLY A 209 -3.11 14.10 -2.58
C GLY A 209 -3.46 15.59 -2.47
N GLY A 210 -3.16 16.28 -3.56
CA GLY A 210 -3.41 17.70 -3.74
C GLY A 210 -2.68 18.25 -4.96
N ASP A 211 -2.56 19.57 -5.06
CA ASP A 211 -1.92 20.23 -6.21
C ASP A 211 -0.43 19.86 -6.38
N ALA A 212 0.22 19.45 -5.31
CA ALA A 212 1.62 19.02 -5.31
C ALA A 212 1.84 17.58 -5.82
N GLY A 213 0.77 16.81 -6.01
CA GLY A 213 0.81 15.43 -6.46
C GLY A 213 0.03 14.48 -5.56
N TRP A 214 0.15 13.19 -5.84
CA TRP A 214 -0.53 12.10 -5.14
C TRP A 214 0.46 11.05 -4.65
N GLY A 215 0.12 10.37 -3.57
CA GLY A 215 1.00 9.36 -2.99
C GLY A 215 0.45 8.75 -1.72
N TRP A 216 1.35 8.24 -0.88
CA TRP A 216 0.99 7.51 0.33
C TRP A 216 1.78 8.00 1.55
N LEU A 217 1.08 8.16 2.65
CA LEU A 217 1.63 8.23 3.99
C LEU A 217 1.69 6.81 4.57
N ALA A 218 2.82 6.44 5.15
CA ALA A 218 2.95 5.33 6.07
C ALA A 218 3.32 5.88 7.45
N TRP A 219 2.53 5.56 8.46
CA TRP A 219 2.70 6.07 9.82
C TRP A 219 2.53 4.96 10.85
N CYS A 220 3.54 4.77 11.68
CA CYS A 220 3.46 3.95 12.88
C CYS A 220 3.20 4.86 14.08
N PRO A 221 1.95 4.94 14.60
CA PRO A 221 1.69 5.67 15.82
C PRO A 221 2.55 5.13 16.97
N ALA A 222 3.07 6.02 17.80
CA ALA A 222 3.69 5.58 19.04
C ALA A 222 2.66 4.79 19.86
N GLU A 223 3.06 3.64 20.39
CA GLU A 223 2.21 2.88 21.30
C GLU A 223 1.80 3.79 22.46
N SER A 224 0.49 3.93 22.71
CA SER A 224 0.04 4.65 23.89
C SER A 224 0.61 3.94 25.12
N PRO A 225 1.35 4.63 26.00
CA PRO A 225 1.84 4.02 27.24
C PRO A 225 0.64 3.65 28.09
N GLY A 226 0.22 2.37 28.05
CA GLY A 226 -0.95 1.91 28.83
C GLY A 226 -1.69 0.69 28.30
N ALA A 227 -1.44 0.26 27.05
CA ALA A 227 -1.98 -1.01 26.56
C ALA A 227 -1.04 -2.16 26.95
N GLY A 228 -1.04 -2.52 28.23
CA GLY A 228 -0.44 -3.77 28.66
C GLY A 228 -1.22 -4.95 28.07
N PRO A 229 -0.55 -6.10 27.83
CA PRO A 229 -1.22 -7.29 27.35
C PRO A 229 -2.27 -7.73 28.39
N GLY A 230 -3.56 -7.71 28.00
CA GLY A 230 -4.65 -8.31 28.74
C GLY A 230 -4.69 -9.81 28.50
#